data_6939c594d66c88849687ef349899461f
#
_entry.id   6939c594d66c88849687ef349899461f
#
_cell.length_a   1.000
_cell.length_b   1.000
_cell.length_c   1.000
_cell.angle_alpha   90.00
_cell.angle_beta   90.00
_cell.angle_gamma   90.00
#
_symmetry.space_group_name_H-M   'P 1'
#
loop_
_entity.id
_entity.type
_entity.pdbx_description
1 polymer ?
#
loop_
_entity_poly.entity_id
_entity_poly.type
_entity_poly.pdbx_seq_one_letter_code
_entity_poly.pdbx_strand_id
1 'polypeptide(L)'
;MLSGPWKQKLIRYAHTGTDYKLPMRNSMDLPRTILGRKITQRKNMNLSFSFQNKIKGEVLYDEMMSKYTSMRIGGPADVFVLPANLRDLQIILKNRGSCPIWTIGEGTNLLVRDRGIRGIVISLKNCFKSIKRPVFYKSLDGKEKAVIQVDGGVKLSYLAKFTARYGLKGVESLVGIPGSVGGSIAMNAGAEGTEISHVLRSIKFMTLDGEVKTYSKSEMVFAYRKTTFPSKGGIVIEAELDLEKGDITDIHREMDKYLSRRGSTQPLTMPNSGSIFKNPAGEKAGRLIESAGLKGFRIGGASVSIKHANFIVNKGGASAEDVIRLIKHIQTVVEEKSGIKLEQEIVII
;
A
#
# COMPACT_ATOMS: atom_id res chain seq x y z
N MET A 1 -11.76 -11.50 -40.54
CA MET A 1 -11.38 -10.18 -41.07
C MET A 1 -11.99 -9.14 -40.14
N LEU A 2 -11.24 -8.64 -39.16
CA LEU A 2 -11.62 -7.53 -38.31
C LEU A 2 -10.48 -6.52 -38.36
N SER A 3 -10.73 -5.42 -39.06
CA SER A 3 -9.89 -4.25 -39.17
C SER A 3 -10.23 -3.30 -38.01
N GLY A 4 -9.28 -3.08 -37.14
CA GLY A 4 -9.38 -2.11 -36.05
C GLY A 4 -8.05 -1.38 -35.87
N PRO A 5 -8.03 -0.13 -35.42
CA PRO A 5 -6.94 0.85 -35.59
C PRO A 5 -5.69 0.66 -34.73
N TRP A 6 -5.45 -0.50 -34.17
CA TRP A 6 -4.34 -0.78 -33.24
C TRP A 6 -3.06 -1.35 -33.88
N LYS A 7 -3.05 -1.55 -35.23
CA LYS A 7 -1.90 -2.12 -35.95
C LYS A 7 -0.87 -1.12 -36.48
N GLN A 8 -1.09 0.20 -36.32
CA GLN A 8 -0.20 1.22 -36.92
C GLN A 8 0.76 1.93 -35.97
N LYS A 9 0.96 1.49 -34.72
CA LYS A 9 1.91 2.11 -33.79
C LYS A 9 3.13 1.28 -33.39
N LEU A 10 3.38 0.15 -34.08
CA LEU A 10 4.52 -0.74 -33.76
C LEU A 10 5.58 -0.86 -34.86
N ILE A 11 5.52 -0.07 -35.92
CA ILE A 11 6.53 -0.05 -36.99
C ILE A 11 6.93 1.39 -37.27
N ARG A 12 7.77 1.99 -36.43
CA ARG A 12 8.62 3.14 -36.75
C ARG A 12 9.65 3.37 -35.64
N TYR A 13 10.58 2.45 -35.44
CA TYR A 13 11.88 2.71 -34.84
C TYR A 13 12.87 1.62 -35.31
N ALA A 14 13.19 1.67 -36.60
CA ALA A 14 14.38 1.07 -37.16
C ALA A 14 14.71 1.87 -38.43
N HIS A 15 15.96 2.35 -38.48
CA HIS A 15 16.61 3.10 -39.55
C HIS A 15 16.55 4.65 -39.47
N THR A 16 17.49 5.23 -38.75
CA THR A 16 18.40 6.23 -39.28
C THR A 16 19.68 6.17 -38.46
N GLY A 17 20.72 5.61 -39.05
CA GLY A 17 22.08 5.73 -38.54
C GLY A 17 22.59 7.12 -38.80
N THR A 18 23.10 7.76 -37.77
CA THR A 18 24.12 8.82 -37.89
C THR A 18 25.08 8.68 -36.73
N ASP A 19 26.28 8.31 -37.09
CA ASP A 19 27.47 8.28 -36.20
C ASP A 19 27.72 9.67 -35.64
N TYR A 20 27.60 9.82 -34.33
CA TYR A 20 28.22 10.92 -33.60
C TYR A 20 29.36 10.36 -32.75
N LYS A 21 30.59 10.51 -33.24
CA LYS A 21 31.84 10.38 -32.47
C LYS A 21 31.86 11.42 -31.36
N LEU A 22 31.78 10.98 -30.12
CA LEU A 22 32.16 11.81 -28.97
C LEU A 22 33.67 11.79 -28.79
N PRO A 23 34.33 12.92 -28.51
CA PRO A 23 35.77 12.97 -28.32
C PRO A 23 36.20 12.30 -27.01
N MET A 24 37.22 11.45 -27.10
CA MET A 24 37.94 10.91 -25.94
C MET A 24 38.56 12.06 -25.17
N ARG A 25 38.15 12.27 -23.93
CA ARG A 25 38.87 13.05 -22.94
C ARG A 25 39.55 12.14 -21.93
N ASN A 26 40.82 12.40 -21.80
CA ASN A 26 41.84 11.73 -21.01
C ASN A 26 41.41 11.45 -19.57
N SER A 27 41.90 10.32 -19.08
CA SER A 27 42.02 9.91 -17.69
C SER A 27 42.47 11.09 -16.81
N MET A 28 41.60 11.54 -15.92
CA MET A 28 41.99 12.27 -14.72
C MET A 28 41.22 11.69 -13.53
N ASP A 29 42.01 11.38 -12.54
CA ASP A 29 41.70 10.81 -11.24
C ASP A 29 40.31 11.13 -10.66
N LEU A 30 39.49 10.09 -10.49
CA LEU A 30 38.36 10.13 -9.56
C LEU A 30 38.93 9.96 -8.14
N PRO A 31 38.66 10.89 -7.22
CA PRO A 31 39.06 10.68 -5.84
C PRO A 31 38.29 9.55 -5.22
N ARG A 32 39.03 8.52 -4.78
CA ARG A 32 38.57 7.49 -3.85
C ARG A 32 38.23 8.15 -2.52
N THR A 33 36.99 8.61 -2.34
CA THR A 33 36.50 9.05 -1.02
C THR A 33 34.98 9.05 -0.99
N ILE A 34 34.34 7.87 -1.06
CA ILE A 34 33.01 7.64 -0.48
C ILE A 34 33.08 6.31 0.31
N LEU A 35 34.05 6.22 1.20
CA LEU A 35 34.00 5.33 2.34
C LEU A 35 34.20 6.22 3.56
N GLY A 36 33.13 6.51 4.28
CA GLY A 36 33.25 7.23 5.55
C GLY A 36 32.13 8.23 5.82
N ARG A 37 30.86 7.90 5.56
CA ARG A 37 29.82 8.53 6.36
C ARG A 37 29.94 7.97 7.75
N LYS A 38 30.64 8.71 8.62
CA LYS A 38 30.65 8.51 10.07
C LYS A 38 29.19 8.35 10.50
N ILE A 39 28.86 7.14 10.96
CA ILE A 39 27.65 6.85 11.73
C ILE A 39 27.73 7.77 12.92
N THR A 40 26.99 8.86 12.90
CA THR A 40 26.78 9.70 14.07
C THR A 40 25.93 8.83 15.01
N GLN A 41 26.60 8.12 15.91
CA GLN A 41 25.97 7.35 16.97
C GLN A 41 25.09 8.32 17.78
N ARG A 42 23.76 8.28 17.53
CA ARG A 42 22.82 8.77 18.52
C ARG A 42 22.93 7.81 19.73
N LYS A 43 23.67 8.27 20.73
CA LYS A 43 23.71 7.67 22.07
C LYS A 43 22.27 7.66 22.60
N ASN A 44 21.60 6.54 22.55
CA ASN A 44 20.54 6.09 23.46
C ASN A 44 19.64 5.05 22.78
N MET A 45 20.23 3.94 22.36
CA MET A 45 19.65 2.60 22.39
C MET A 45 20.77 1.65 21.91
N ASN A 46 21.37 0.91 22.83
CA ASN A 46 22.18 -0.27 22.47
C ASN A 46 21.23 -1.34 21.87
N LEU A 47 20.64 -1.06 20.73
CA LEU A 47 19.92 -2.04 19.92
C LEU A 47 20.99 -2.85 19.18
N SER A 48 21.65 -3.76 19.90
CA SER A 48 22.41 -4.82 19.28
C SER A 48 21.41 -5.74 18.56
N PHE A 49 21.06 -5.41 17.32
CA PHE A 49 20.22 -6.28 16.47
C PHE A 49 21.05 -7.49 16.06
N SER A 50 21.06 -8.49 16.92
CA SER A 50 21.76 -9.76 16.69
C SER A 50 21.30 -10.52 15.45
N PHE A 51 20.23 -10.05 14.79
CA PHE A 51 19.69 -10.68 13.60
C PHE A 51 20.29 -10.18 12.28
N GLN A 52 20.99 -9.04 12.26
CA GLN A 52 21.50 -8.43 11.00
C GLN A 52 22.34 -9.42 10.17
N ASN A 53 23.24 -10.15 10.83
CA ASN A 53 24.11 -11.13 10.17
C ASN A 53 23.45 -12.53 10.01
N LYS A 54 22.19 -12.69 10.46
CA LYS A 54 21.47 -13.97 10.44
C LYS A 54 20.40 -14.03 9.37
N ILE A 55 20.04 -12.90 8.75
CA ILE A 55 19.04 -12.81 7.70
C ILE A 55 19.68 -12.60 6.33
N LYS A 56 18.97 -13.03 5.28
CA LYS A 56 19.35 -12.80 3.88
C LYS A 56 18.82 -11.49 3.32
N GLY A 57 17.83 -10.89 3.99
CA GLY A 57 17.23 -9.62 3.62
C GLY A 57 18.10 -8.43 3.98
N GLU A 58 17.61 -7.24 3.67
CA GLU A 58 18.30 -5.98 3.91
C GLU A 58 17.91 -5.40 5.27
N VAL A 59 18.88 -4.79 5.97
CA VAL A 59 18.68 -4.02 7.21
C VAL A 59 19.23 -2.63 7.00
N LEU A 60 18.38 -1.62 7.09
CA LEU A 60 18.73 -0.22 6.91
C LEU A 60 18.48 0.52 8.23
N TYR A 61 19.40 1.38 8.61
CA TYR A 61 19.33 2.19 9.83
C TYR A 61 19.05 3.64 9.46
N ASP A 62 18.30 4.33 10.33
CA ASP A 62 17.90 5.74 10.12
C ASP A 62 17.29 5.98 8.72
N GLU A 63 16.56 4.99 8.22
CA GLU A 63 16.04 5.00 6.85
C GLU A 63 14.80 5.90 6.73
N MET A 64 14.87 6.86 5.81
CA MET A 64 13.81 7.85 5.60
C MET A 64 12.52 7.20 5.09
N MET A 65 11.45 7.27 5.88
CA MET A 65 10.17 6.68 5.56
C MET A 65 9.44 7.39 4.41
N SER A 66 9.81 8.63 4.09
CA SER A 66 9.31 9.33 2.90
C SER A 66 9.54 8.57 1.58
N LYS A 67 10.53 7.67 1.52
CA LYS A 67 10.79 6.78 0.38
C LYS A 67 9.77 5.62 0.25
N TYR A 68 9.04 5.33 1.33
CA TYR A 68 8.16 4.15 1.47
C TYR A 68 6.71 4.52 1.75
N THR A 69 6.37 5.80 1.73
CA THR A 69 5.00 6.30 1.81
C THR A 69 4.57 6.92 0.49
N SER A 70 3.33 6.71 0.08
CA SER A 70 2.78 7.28 -1.16
C SER A 70 2.63 8.80 -1.10
N MET A 71 2.54 9.37 0.10
CA MET A 71 2.53 10.83 0.33
C MET A 71 3.94 11.45 0.22
N ARG A 72 4.99 10.62 0.19
CA ARG A 72 6.40 11.04 0.19
C ARG A 72 6.77 11.91 1.39
N ILE A 73 6.17 11.61 2.53
CA ILE A 73 6.39 12.27 3.81
C ILE A 73 6.76 11.20 4.84
N GLY A 74 7.66 11.53 5.75
CA GLY A 74 8.02 10.69 6.89
C GLY A 74 9.49 10.79 7.26
N GLY A 75 9.76 10.97 8.55
CA GLY A 75 11.10 10.97 9.13
C GLY A 75 11.72 9.57 9.17
N PRO A 76 12.91 9.42 9.80
CA PRO A 76 13.66 8.18 9.77
C PRO A 76 13.03 7.09 10.65
N ALA A 77 13.06 5.84 10.19
CA ALA A 77 12.86 4.66 11.01
C ALA A 77 14.20 4.27 11.68
N ASP A 78 14.18 3.92 12.97
CA ASP A 78 15.41 3.48 13.64
C ASP A 78 16.03 2.29 12.91
N VAL A 79 15.18 1.32 12.54
CA VAL A 79 15.56 0.15 11.73
C VAL A 79 14.46 -0.15 10.73
N PHE A 80 14.83 -0.25 9.47
CA PHE A 80 13.96 -0.67 8.38
C PHE A 80 14.47 -1.98 7.80
N VAL A 81 13.62 -3.00 7.75
CA VAL A 81 14.00 -4.33 7.32
C VAL A 81 13.17 -4.78 6.13
N LEU A 82 13.86 -5.31 5.12
CA LEU A 82 13.30 -5.95 3.94
C LEU A 82 13.65 -7.45 4.00
N PRO A 83 12.85 -8.29 4.67
CA PRO A 83 13.12 -9.73 4.75
C PRO A 83 13.08 -10.35 3.35
N ALA A 84 13.94 -11.34 3.09
CA ALA A 84 13.95 -12.08 1.83
C ALA A 84 12.98 -13.27 1.84
N ASN A 85 12.61 -13.79 3.00
CA ASN A 85 11.81 -15.00 3.14
C ASN A 85 11.20 -15.14 4.54
N LEU A 86 10.44 -16.24 4.74
CA LEU A 86 9.78 -16.56 6.01
C LEU A 86 10.74 -16.71 7.18
N ARG A 87 11.91 -17.34 6.93
CA ARG A 87 12.92 -17.54 7.97
C ARG A 87 13.49 -16.23 8.48
N ASP A 88 13.72 -15.27 7.59
CA ASP A 88 14.17 -13.93 7.98
C ASP A 88 13.16 -13.26 8.91
N LEU A 89 11.84 -13.30 8.55
CA LEU A 89 10.79 -12.76 9.41
C LEU A 89 10.81 -13.40 10.81
N GLN A 90 10.92 -14.72 10.87
CA GLN A 90 10.99 -15.45 12.16
C GLN A 90 12.21 -15.03 12.97
N ILE A 91 13.38 -14.88 12.34
CA ILE A 91 14.60 -14.45 13.01
C ILE A 91 14.44 -13.03 13.54
N ILE A 92 13.89 -12.09 12.75
CA ILE A 92 13.66 -10.70 13.17
C ILE A 92 12.74 -10.67 14.38
N LEU A 93 11.58 -11.33 14.30
CA LEU A 93 10.57 -11.31 15.35
C LEU A 93 11.06 -11.96 16.66
N LYS A 94 11.77 -13.09 16.58
CA LYS A 94 12.34 -13.76 17.77
C LYS A 94 13.50 -13.00 18.42
N ASN A 95 14.20 -12.17 17.66
CA ASN A 95 15.37 -11.42 18.14
C ASN A 95 15.11 -9.91 18.33
N ARG A 96 13.83 -9.48 18.28
CA ARG A 96 13.46 -8.06 18.41
C ARG A 96 13.59 -7.50 19.83
N GLY A 97 13.70 -8.38 20.84
CA GLY A 97 13.64 -7.97 22.24
C GLY A 97 12.32 -7.26 22.57
N SER A 98 12.41 -6.14 23.28
CA SER A 98 11.27 -5.26 23.60
C SER A 98 10.97 -4.21 22.52
N CYS A 99 11.67 -4.21 21.36
CA CYS A 99 11.48 -3.22 20.33
C CYS A 99 10.08 -3.31 19.70
N PRO A 100 9.37 -2.19 19.55
CA PRO A 100 8.14 -2.14 18.82
C PRO A 100 8.34 -2.59 17.37
N ILE A 101 7.37 -3.35 16.84
CA ILE A 101 7.32 -3.76 15.44
C ILE A 101 6.22 -3.01 14.71
N TRP A 102 6.58 -2.48 13.56
CA TRP A 102 5.68 -1.83 12.62
C TRP A 102 5.76 -2.58 11.29
N THR A 103 4.64 -3.06 10.79
CA THR A 103 4.58 -3.70 9.48
C THR A 103 3.94 -2.75 8.49
N ILE A 104 4.61 -2.54 7.37
CA ILE A 104 4.09 -1.71 6.29
C ILE A 104 3.94 -2.51 4.99
N GLY A 105 2.84 -2.27 4.27
CA GLY A 105 2.68 -2.70 2.89
C GLY A 105 3.31 -1.68 1.93
N GLU A 106 2.52 -1.18 0.98
CA GLU A 106 2.96 -0.17 0.01
C GLU A 106 2.95 1.29 0.58
N GLY A 107 2.67 1.48 1.88
CA GLY A 107 2.63 2.80 2.52
C GLY A 107 1.56 3.76 1.98
N THR A 108 0.47 3.22 1.44
CA THR A 108 -0.56 3.99 0.71
C THR A 108 -1.68 4.54 1.58
N ASN A 109 -1.75 4.13 2.85
CA ASN A 109 -2.68 4.65 3.86
C ASN A 109 -1.94 5.06 5.13
N LEU A 110 -0.72 5.62 4.97
CA LEU A 110 0.18 5.88 6.07
C LEU A 110 0.74 7.29 6.01
N LEU A 111 0.72 8.00 7.14
CA LEU A 111 1.48 9.21 7.39
C LEU A 111 2.47 8.95 8.52
N VAL A 112 3.75 8.99 8.22
CA VAL A 112 4.82 8.89 9.21
C VAL A 112 5.21 10.29 9.65
N ARG A 113 5.24 10.54 10.98
CA ARG A 113 5.63 11.84 11.55
C ARG A 113 7.06 12.22 11.18
N ASP A 114 7.35 13.51 11.21
CA ASP A 114 8.68 14.04 10.85
C ASP A 114 9.80 13.54 11.77
N ARG A 115 9.47 13.23 13.04
CA ARG A 115 10.40 12.61 14.00
C ARG A 115 10.72 11.13 13.68
N GLY A 116 10.00 10.53 12.75
CA GLY A 116 10.17 9.15 12.31
C GLY A 116 9.55 8.10 13.25
N ILE A 117 9.95 6.86 13.08
CA ILE A 117 9.43 5.68 13.78
C ILE A 117 10.49 5.13 14.72
N ARG A 118 10.12 4.93 15.99
CA ARG A 118 10.97 4.22 16.97
C ARG A 118 10.67 2.73 16.91
N GLY A 119 11.73 1.92 16.79
CA GLY A 119 11.64 0.47 16.69
C GLY A 119 11.99 -0.08 15.31
N ILE A 120 11.45 -1.26 14.98
CA ILE A 120 11.73 -1.98 13.74
C ILE A 120 10.53 -1.86 12.81
N VAL A 121 10.77 -1.34 11.60
CA VAL A 121 9.78 -1.33 10.51
C VAL A 121 10.09 -2.48 9.57
N ILE A 122 9.11 -3.35 9.33
CA ILE A 122 9.22 -4.49 8.40
C ILE A 122 8.35 -4.20 7.16
N SER A 123 8.97 -4.31 5.97
CA SER A 123 8.25 -4.22 4.70
C SER A 123 8.38 -5.50 3.90
N LEU A 124 7.24 -6.05 3.45
CA LEU A 124 7.20 -7.25 2.61
C LEU A 124 7.45 -6.94 1.11
N LYS A 125 7.88 -5.73 0.78
CA LYS A 125 8.05 -5.27 -0.60
C LYS A 125 8.94 -6.16 -1.44
N ASN A 126 9.92 -6.85 -0.86
CA ASN A 126 10.88 -7.69 -1.57
C ASN A 126 10.58 -9.20 -1.45
N CYS A 127 9.60 -9.62 -0.64
CA CYS A 127 9.23 -11.02 -0.44
C CYS A 127 7.72 -11.23 -0.48
N PHE A 128 7.27 -12.48 -0.46
CA PHE A 128 5.85 -12.86 -0.44
C PHE A 128 5.05 -12.23 -1.60
N LYS A 129 5.48 -12.51 -2.85
CA LYS A 129 4.89 -11.94 -4.08
C LYS A 129 4.30 -12.97 -5.01
N SER A 130 4.09 -14.20 -4.55
CA SER A 130 3.58 -15.30 -5.36
C SER A 130 2.04 -15.30 -5.37
N ILE A 131 1.48 -15.67 -6.50
CA ILE A 131 0.08 -16.09 -6.65
C ILE A 131 0.11 -17.49 -7.25
N LYS A 132 -0.53 -18.45 -6.57
CA LYS A 132 -0.66 -19.80 -7.09
C LYS A 132 -1.77 -19.90 -8.13
N ARG A 133 -1.67 -20.91 -9.01
CA ARG A 133 -2.75 -21.18 -9.98
C ARG A 133 -4.06 -21.46 -9.26
N PRO A 134 -5.20 -21.00 -9.80
CA PRO A 134 -6.51 -21.26 -9.24
C PRO A 134 -6.80 -22.78 -9.17
N VAL A 135 -7.41 -23.20 -8.07
CA VAL A 135 -7.97 -24.54 -7.91
C VAL A 135 -9.47 -24.44 -8.07
N PHE A 136 -9.99 -24.91 -9.21
CA PHE A 136 -11.41 -24.84 -9.56
C PHE A 136 -12.21 -25.94 -8.86
N TYR A 137 -13.44 -25.61 -8.50
CA TYR A 137 -14.40 -26.55 -7.91
C TYR A 137 -15.85 -26.12 -8.19
N LYS A 138 -16.81 -27.01 -7.99
CA LYS A 138 -18.24 -26.67 -7.97
C LYS A 138 -18.71 -26.54 -6.55
N SER A 139 -19.35 -25.42 -6.23
CA SER A 139 -19.99 -25.19 -4.93
C SER A 139 -21.31 -25.99 -4.82
N LEU A 140 -21.85 -26.08 -3.62
CA LEU A 140 -23.07 -26.83 -3.36
C LEU A 140 -24.29 -26.32 -4.16
N ASP A 141 -24.33 -25.04 -4.50
CA ASP A 141 -25.35 -24.43 -5.36
C ASP A 141 -25.05 -24.58 -6.87
N GLY A 142 -24.07 -25.42 -7.22
CA GLY A 142 -23.69 -25.75 -8.60
C GLY A 142 -22.86 -24.71 -9.33
N LYS A 143 -22.49 -23.60 -8.71
CA LYS A 143 -21.67 -22.55 -9.32
C LYS A 143 -20.21 -22.99 -9.44
N GLU A 144 -19.57 -22.62 -10.54
CA GLU A 144 -18.13 -22.77 -10.69
C GLU A 144 -17.40 -21.69 -9.89
N LYS A 145 -16.50 -22.14 -9.03
CA LYS A 145 -15.66 -21.30 -8.18
C LYS A 145 -14.19 -21.73 -8.23
N ALA A 146 -13.31 -20.89 -7.72
CA ALA A 146 -11.91 -21.25 -7.56
C ALA A 146 -11.31 -20.65 -6.28
N VAL A 147 -10.47 -21.43 -5.62
CA VAL A 147 -9.62 -20.94 -4.53
C VAL A 147 -8.27 -20.50 -5.11
N ILE A 148 -7.85 -19.30 -4.72
CA ILE A 148 -6.54 -18.75 -5.06
C ILE A 148 -5.76 -18.53 -3.77
N GLN A 149 -4.53 -19.04 -3.71
CA GLN A 149 -3.57 -18.68 -2.68
C GLN A 149 -2.70 -17.55 -3.18
N VAL A 150 -2.62 -16.48 -2.40
CA VAL A 150 -1.88 -15.26 -2.74
C VAL A 150 -1.08 -14.74 -1.55
N ASP A 151 0.17 -14.41 -1.79
CA ASP A 151 1.06 -13.86 -0.78
C ASP A 151 0.68 -12.43 -0.36
N GLY A 152 0.93 -12.10 0.91
CA GLY A 152 0.58 -10.81 1.52
C GLY A 152 1.26 -9.60 0.90
N GLY A 153 2.44 -9.77 0.27
CA GLY A 153 3.17 -8.70 -0.42
C GLY A 153 2.74 -8.46 -1.87
N VAL A 154 1.81 -9.25 -2.41
CA VAL A 154 1.28 -9.05 -3.77
C VAL A 154 0.46 -7.76 -3.85
N LYS A 155 0.65 -6.97 -4.91
CA LYS A 155 -0.15 -5.77 -5.16
C LYS A 155 -1.58 -6.13 -5.56
N LEU A 156 -2.56 -5.40 -5.02
CA LEU A 156 -3.97 -5.62 -5.37
C LEU A 156 -4.26 -5.51 -6.87
N SER A 157 -3.66 -4.53 -7.53
CA SER A 157 -3.83 -4.38 -8.98
C SER A 157 -3.28 -5.57 -9.79
N TYR A 158 -2.23 -6.23 -9.27
CA TYR A 158 -1.70 -7.43 -9.90
C TYR A 158 -2.61 -8.63 -9.64
N LEU A 159 -3.12 -8.79 -8.41
CA LEU A 159 -4.10 -9.81 -8.07
C LEU A 159 -5.34 -9.71 -8.97
N ALA A 160 -5.96 -8.53 -9.07
CA ALA A 160 -7.14 -8.33 -9.91
C ALA A 160 -6.91 -8.67 -11.39
N LYS A 161 -5.75 -8.26 -11.94
CA LYS A 161 -5.38 -8.63 -13.32
C LYS A 161 -5.09 -10.12 -13.49
N PHE A 162 -4.52 -10.75 -12.48
CA PHE A 162 -4.25 -12.18 -12.50
C PHE A 162 -5.55 -12.98 -12.50
N THR A 163 -6.48 -12.67 -11.60
CA THR A 163 -7.78 -13.36 -11.49
C THR A 163 -8.62 -13.18 -12.74
N ALA A 164 -8.63 -11.98 -13.34
CA ALA A 164 -9.33 -11.70 -14.59
C ALA A 164 -8.91 -12.61 -15.75
N ARG A 165 -7.61 -12.95 -15.87
CA ARG A 165 -7.11 -13.87 -16.90
C ARG A 165 -7.70 -15.28 -16.81
N TYR A 166 -8.13 -15.68 -15.62
CA TYR A 166 -8.80 -16.95 -15.38
C TYR A 166 -10.33 -16.85 -15.41
N GLY A 167 -10.88 -15.66 -15.70
CA GLY A 167 -12.31 -15.41 -15.66
C GLY A 167 -12.89 -15.54 -14.25
N LEU A 168 -12.15 -15.07 -13.24
CA LEU A 168 -12.56 -15.13 -11.84
C LEU A 168 -12.95 -13.73 -11.36
N LYS A 169 -14.19 -13.58 -10.91
CA LYS A 169 -14.79 -12.33 -10.43
C LYS A 169 -14.81 -12.23 -8.91
N GLY A 170 -14.98 -11.02 -8.39
CA GLY A 170 -15.08 -10.68 -6.97
C GLY A 170 -14.02 -9.74 -6.45
N VAL A 171 -12.98 -9.43 -7.26
CA VAL A 171 -11.90 -8.51 -6.91
C VAL A 171 -11.68 -7.39 -7.91
N GLU A 172 -12.58 -7.20 -8.88
CA GLU A 172 -12.46 -6.21 -9.96
C GLU A 172 -12.37 -4.79 -9.41
N SER A 173 -13.16 -4.47 -8.39
CA SER A 173 -13.17 -3.15 -7.73
C SER A 173 -11.85 -2.79 -7.05
N LEU A 174 -11.02 -3.81 -6.74
CA LEU A 174 -9.73 -3.65 -6.09
C LEU A 174 -8.61 -3.25 -7.08
N VAL A 175 -8.83 -3.34 -8.40
CA VAL A 175 -7.81 -3.10 -9.45
C VAL A 175 -7.15 -1.74 -9.34
N GLY A 176 -7.91 -0.74 -8.95
CA GLY A 176 -7.44 0.64 -8.81
C GLY A 176 -6.94 0.99 -7.40
N ILE A 177 -7.15 0.16 -6.39
CA ILE A 177 -6.73 0.45 -5.02
C ILE A 177 -5.22 0.20 -4.90
N PRO A 178 -4.41 1.23 -4.55
CA PRO A 178 -3.00 1.02 -4.31
C PRO A 178 -2.80 0.34 -2.96
N GLY A 179 -1.98 -0.71 -2.93
CA GLY A 179 -1.70 -1.45 -1.71
C GLY A 179 -1.35 -2.91 -1.97
N SER A 180 -0.91 -3.60 -0.93
CA SER A 180 -0.66 -5.04 -0.93
C SER A 180 -1.86 -5.81 -0.39
N VAL A 181 -1.96 -7.10 -0.71
CA VAL A 181 -3.00 -8.01 -0.21
C VAL A 181 -3.03 -8.01 1.33
N GLY A 182 -1.87 -8.17 1.98
CA GLY A 182 -1.80 -8.18 3.45
C GLY A 182 -2.26 -6.87 4.08
N GLY A 183 -1.82 -5.72 3.53
CA GLY A 183 -2.27 -4.40 3.98
C GLY A 183 -3.76 -4.18 3.75
N SER A 184 -4.30 -4.69 2.65
CA SER A 184 -5.71 -4.60 2.31
C SER A 184 -6.59 -5.45 3.21
N ILE A 185 -6.13 -6.64 3.61
CA ILE A 185 -6.83 -7.48 4.59
C ILE A 185 -6.82 -6.78 5.96
N ALA A 186 -5.68 -6.21 6.38
CA ALA A 186 -5.60 -5.50 7.66
C ALA A 186 -6.57 -4.30 7.75
N MET A 187 -6.79 -3.62 6.63
CA MET A 187 -7.69 -2.46 6.53
C MET A 187 -9.11 -2.83 6.07
N ASN A 188 -9.43 -4.10 5.82
CA ASN A 188 -10.65 -4.51 5.12
C ASN A 188 -10.92 -3.60 3.92
N ALA A 189 -9.91 -3.47 3.04
CA ALA A 189 -9.97 -2.53 1.94
C ALA A 189 -11.07 -2.89 0.95
N GLY A 190 -11.72 -1.87 0.42
CA GLY A 190 -12.77 -2.04 -0.56
C GLY A 190 -13.16 -0.74 -1.24
N ALA A 191 -13.89 -0.90 -2.33
CA ALA A 191 -14.48 0.18 -3.11
C ALA A 191 -15.78 -0.29 -3.74
N GLU A 192 -16.70 0.63 -4.01
CA GLU A 192 -17.96 0.39 -4.74
C GLU A 192 -18.82 -0.73 -4.12
N GLY A 193 -18.88 -0.77 -2.78
CA GLY A 193 -19.66 -1.77 -2.04
C GLY A 193 -19.00 -3.15 -1.91
N THR A 194 -17.81 -3.34 -2.46
CA THR A 194 -17.06 -4.59 -2.34
C THR A 194 -15.89 -4.39 -1.39
N GLU A 195 -15.70 -5.34 -0.47
CA GLU A 195 -14.55 -5.40 0.45
C GLU A 195 -13.80 -6.71 0.26
N ILE A 196 -12.49 -6.71 0.55
CA ILE A 196 -11.66 -7.92 0.40
C ILE A 196 -12.16 -9.06 1.28
N SER A 197 -12.80 -8.75 2.41
CA SER A 197 -13.43 -9.75 3.28
C SER A 197 -14.54 -10.54 2.59
N HIS A 198 -15.20 -10.03 1.55
CA HIS A 198 -16.26 -10.75 0.84
C HIS A 198 -15.76 -12.04 0.18
N VAL A 199 -14.53 -12.00 -0.32
CA VAL A 199 -13.89 -13.13 -1.02
C VAL A 199 -12.83 -13.85 -0.18
N LEU A 200 -12.50 -13.35 1.02
CA LEU A 200 -11.51 -13.95 1.89
C LEU A 200 -12.03 -15.24 2.48
N ARG A 201 -11.24 -16.31 2.40
CA ARG A 201 -11.50 -17.62 3.00
C ARG A 201 -10.69 -17.85 4.27
N SER A 202 -9.39 -17.63 4.18
CA SER A 202 -8.44 -17.82 5.29
C SER A 202 -7.18 -16.99 5.07
N ILE A 203 -6.37 -16.86 6.12
CA ILE A 203 -5.04 -16.27 6.06
C ILE A 203 -4.01 -17.13 6.77
N LYS A 204 -2.76 -17.11 6.29
CA LYS A 204 -1.61 -17.46 7.12
C LYS A 204 -1.07 -16.18 7.74
N PHE A 205 -0.97 -16.19 9.03
CA PHE A 205 -0.59 -15.05 9.85
C PHE A 205 0.62 -15.38 10.70
N MET A 206 1.65 -14.55 10.61
CA MET A 206 2.81 -14.64 11.49
C MET A 206 2.58 -13.77 12.71
N THR A 207 2.54 -14.38 13.89
CA THR A 207 2.42 -13.66 15.16
C THR A 207 3.72 -12.92 15.48
N LEU A 208 3.69 -11.98 16.43
CA LEU A 208 4.88 -11.26 16.88
C LEU A 208 5.92 -12.16 17.57
N ASP A 209 5.58 -13.40 17.92
CA ASP A 209 6.49 -14.42 18.48
C ASP A 209 7.16 -15.27 17.37
N GLY A 210 6.83 -15.00 16.11
CA GLY A 210 7.39 -15.70 14.95
C GLY A 210 6.72 -17.06 14.65
N GLU A 211 5.54 -17.33 15.23
CA GLU A 211 4.73 -18.50 14.90
C GLU A 211 3.85 -18.22 13.67
N VAL A 212 3.69 -19.21 12.82
CA VAL A 212 2.74 -19.14 11.69
C VAL A 212 1.45 -19.83 12.10
N LYS A 213 0.34 -19.06 12.10
CA LYS A 213 -1.00 -19.56 12.38
C LYS A 213 -1.88 -19.38 11.15
N THR A 214 -2.82 -20.28 10.96
CA THR A 214 -3.87 -20.16 9.95
C THR A 214 -5.15 -19.74 10.65
N TYR A 215 -5.77 -18.66 10.17
CA TYR A 215 -7.07 -18.20 10.65
C TYR A 215 -8.07 -18.27 9.50
N SER A 216 -9.20 -18.92 9.74
CA SER A 216 -10.37 -18.86 8.85
C SER A 216 -11.00 -17.47 8.92
N LYS A 217 -11.80 -17.13 7.90
CA LYS A 217 -12.56 -15.88 7.90
C LYS A 217 -13.45 -15.72 9.14
N SER A 218 -14.05 -16.82 9.62
CA SER A 218 -14.95 -16.81 10.79
C SER A 218 -14.28 -16.51 12.12
N GLU A 219 -12.96 -16.69 12.21
CA GLU A 219 -12.17 -16.35 13.39
C GLU A 219 -11.77 -14.88 13.44
N MET A 220 -12.01 -14.13 12.36
CA MET A 220 -11.66 -12.73 12.26
C MET A 220 -12.91 -11.85 12.29
N VAL A 221 -12.80 -10.63 12.82
CA VAL A 221 -13.89 -9.67 12.85
C VAL A 221 -13.58 -8.54 11.85
N PHE A 222 -14.51 -8.34 10.91
CA PHE A 222 -14.42 -7.31 9.88
C PHE A 222 -15.43 -6.20 10.14
N ALA A 223 -14.95 -4.99 10.05
CA ALA A 223 -15.76 -3.77 10.08
C ALA A 223 -15.29 -2.81 8.97
N TYR A 224 -16.04 -1.76 8.74
CA TYR A 224 -15.67 -0.74 7.75
C TYR A 224 -14.28 -0.18 8.04
N ARG A 225 -13.32 -0.43 7.14
CA ARG A 225 -11.91 -0.02 7.22
C ARG A 225 -11.17 -0.58 8.44
N LYS A 226 -11.54 -1.76 8.91
CA LYS A 226 -10.90 -2.40 10.06
C LYS A 226 -11.03 -3.92 10.02
N THR A 227 -9.93 -4.61 10.31
CA THR A 227 -9.93 -6.05 10.61
C THR A 227 -9.34 -6.27 11.99
N THR A 228 -10.01 -7.10 12.79
CA THR A 228 -9.48 -7.57 14.08
C THR A 228 -9.06 -9.02 13.92
N PHE A 229 -7.77 -9.28 14.14
CA PHE A 229 -7.20 -10.61 14.12
C PHE A 229 -7.25 -11.26 15.50
N PRO A 230 -7.30 -12.61 15.62
CA PRO A 230 -7.27 -13.30 16.91
C PRO A 230 -5.99 -13.02 17.71
N SER A 231 -4.85 -12.87 17.05
CA SER A 231 -3.57 -12.52 17.70
C SER A 231 -3.39 -11.01 17.82
N LYS A 232 -2.81 -10.58 18.94
CA LYS A 232 -2.43 -9.18 19.17
C LYS A 232 -1.19 -8.80 18.32
N GLY A 233 -1.43 -8.24 17.13
CA GLY A 233 -0.37 -7.86 16.21
C GLY A 233 0.23 -9.04 15.45
N GLY A 234 0.87 -8.74 14.33
CA GLY A 234 1.51 -9.70 13.46
C GLY A 234 1.42 -9.31 11.99
N ILE A 235 1.65 -10.27 11.11
CA ILE A 235 1.85 -10.05 9.68
C ILE A 235 1.05 -11.07 8.88
N VAL A 236 0.18 -10.59 7.98
CA VAL A 236 -0.47 -11.45 6.98
C VAL A 236 0.56 -11.82 5.93
N ILE A 237 0.94 -13.10 5.85
CA ILE A 237 1.96 -13.61 4.92
C ILE A 237 1.35 -14.23 3.67
N GLU A 238 0.16 -14.84 3.77
CA GLU A 238 -0.58 -15.45 2.65
C GLU A 238 -2.07 -15.34 2.93
N ALA A 239 -2.88 -15.31 1.90
CA ALA A 239 -4.34 -15.39 1.97
C ALA A 239 -4.88 -16.43 0.98
N GLU A 240 -5.98 -17.05 1.32
CA GLU A 240 -6.83 -17.81 0.41
C GLU A 240 -8.08 -17.00 0.08
N LEU A 241 -8.33 -16.83 -1.21
CA LEU A 241 -9.51 -16.14 -1.72
C LEU A 241 -10.41 -17.13 -2.45
N ASP A 242 -11.71 -17.06 -2.20
CA ASP A 242 -12.75 -17.86 -2.87
C ASP A 242 -13.48 -16.98 -3.87
N LEU A 243 -13.28 -17.24 -5.16
CA LEU A 243 -13.74 -16.40 -6.26
C LEU A 243 -14.71 -17.19 -7.15
N GLU A 244 -15.69 -16.49 -7.74
CA GLU A 244 -16.63 -17.09 -8.66
C GLU A 244 -16.14 -17.03 -10.11
N LYS A 245 -16.49 -18.02 -10.92
CA LYS A 245 -16.30 -17.99 -12.36
C LYS A 245 -17.26 -16.97 -12.99
N GLY A 246 -16.75 -16.18 -13.93
CA GLY A 246 -17.52 -15.17 -14.66
C GLY A 246 -17.03 -15.04 -16.10
N ASP A 247 -17.70 -14.21 -16.87
CA ASP A 247 -17.26 -13.88 -18.24
C ASP A 247 -16.07 -12.94 -18.19
N ILE A 248 -15.02 -13.27 -18.95
CA ILE A 248 -13.76 -12.50 -18.99
C ILE A 248 -13.99 -11.08 -19.53
N THR A 249 -14.86 -10.92 -20.50
CA THR A 249 -15.15 -9.62 -21.11
C THR A 249 -15.85 -8.70 -20.13
N ASP A 250 -16.80 -9.24 -19.36
CA ASP A 250 -17.53 -8.50 -18.33
C ASP A 250 -16.58 -8.07 -17.19
N ILE A 251 -15.72 -8.99 -16.74
CA ILE A 251 -14.70 -8.70 -15.72
C ILE A 251 -13.80 -7.54 -16.17
N HIS A 252 -13.26 -7.58 -17.38
CA HIS A 252 -12.43 -6.50 -17.92
C HIS A 252 -13.20 -5.20 -18.04
N ARG A 253 -14.44 -5.24 -18.54
CA ARG A 253 -15.29 -4.05 -18.63
C ARG A 253 -15.50 -3.37 -17.28
N GLU A 254 -15.79 -4.17 -16.23
CA GLU A 254 -15.93 -3.62 -14.86
C GLU A 254 -14.60 -3.05 -14.34
N MET A 255 -13.49 -3.73 -14.56
CA MET A 255 -12.16 -3.21 -14.16
C MET A 255 -11.86 -1.86 -14.82
N ASP A 256 -12.12 -1.74 -16.13
CA ASP A 256 -11.89 -0.49 -16.89
C ASP A 256 -12.79 0.64 -16.38
N LYS A 257 -14.04 0.34 -16.04
CA LYS A 257 -14.98 1.28 -15.43
C LYS A 257 -14.44 1.81 -14.09
N TYR A 258 -13.95 0.93 -13.22
CA TYR A 258 -13.37 1.35 -11.94
C TYR A 258 -12.09 2.18 -12.11
N LEU A 259 -11.20 1.80 -13.01
CA LEU A 259 -9.99 2.55 -13.33
C LEU A 259 -10.31 3.93 -13.90
N SER A 260 -11.23 4.00 -14.86
CA SER A 260 -11.69 5.24 -15.49
C SER A 260 -12.31 6.20 -14.49
N ARG A 261 -13.20 5.69 -13.60
CA ARG A 261 -13.82 6.48 -12.54
C ARG A 261 -12.78 7.03 -11.57
N ARG A 262 -11.81 6.21 -11.15
CA ARG A 262 -10.73 6.68 -10.28
C ARG A 262 -9.85 7.72 -10.97
N GLY A 263 -9.51 7.50 -12.23
CA GLY A 263 -8.75 8.44 -13.04
C GLY A 263 -9.44 9.80 -13.18
N SER A 264 -10.77 9.82 -13.33
CA SER A 264 -11.55 11.06 -13.44
C SER A 264 -11.77 11.79 -12.12
N THR A 265 -11.88 11.05 -10.98
CA THR A 265 -12.30 11.64 -9.70
C THR A 265 -11.19 11.84 -8.68
N GLN A 266 -10.04 11.14 -8.78
CA GLN A 266 -9.00 11.15 -7.76
C GLN A 266 -7.69 11.79 -8.26
N PRO A 267 -6.90 12.44 -7.36
CA PRO A 267 -5.65 13.12 -7.72
C PRO A 267 -4.47 12.13 -7.85
N LEU A 268 -4.56 11.17 -8.79
CA LEU A 268 -3.60 10.06 -8.92
C LEU A 268 -2.19 10.49 -9.34
N THR A 269 -2.03 11.69 -9.89
CA THR A 269 -0.73 12.22 -10.36
C THR A 269 0.05 12.92 -9.26
N MET A 270 -0.55 13.16 -8.10
CA MET A 270 0.10 13.85 -6.97
C MET A 270 0.31 12.90 -5.81
N PRO A 271 1.43 13.02 -5.05
CA PRO A 271 1.63 12.23 -3.84
C PRO A 271 0.49 12.45 -2.83
N ASN A 272 -0.15 11.36 -2.41
CA ASN A 272 -1.27 11.35 -1.47
C ASN A 272 -1.38 9.98 -0.79
N SER A 273 -2.21 9.83 0.23
CA SER A 273 -2.45 8.56 0.94
C SER A 273 -3.91 8.10 0.83
N GLY A 274 -4.56 8.36 -0.30
CA GLY A 274 -5.98 8.03 -0.47
C GLY A 274 -6.90 8.97 0.31
N SER A 275 -8.07 8.45 0.68
CA SER A 275 -9.04 9.16 1.51
C SER A 275 -8.50 9.41 2.91
N ILE A 276 -8.61 10.63 3.38
CA ILE A 276 -8.14 11.03 4.72
C ILE A 276 -9.14 10.66 5.81
N PHE A 277 -10.43 10.76 5.50
CA PHE A 277 -11.51 10.49 6.44
C PHE A 277 -12.41 9.37 5.95
N LYS A 278 -12.95 8.62 6.91
CA LYS A 278 -14.03 7.66 6.67
C LYS A 278 -15.30 8.41 6.26
N ASN A 279 -16.15 7.77 5.49
CA ASN A 279 -17.47 8.32 5.23
C ASN A 279 -18.36 8.14 6.47
N PRO A 280 -18.97 9.20 7.00
CA PRO A 280 -19.96 9.09 8.07
C PRO A 280 -21.21 8.33 7.60
N ALA A 281 -22.01 7.83 8.53
CA ALA A 281 -23.25 7.15 8.20
C ALA A 281 -24.19 8.07 7.40
N GLY A 282 -24.63 7.60 6.23
CA GLY A 282 -25.52 8.34 5.34
C GLY A 282 -24.87 9.49 4.56
N GLU A 283 -23.58 9.80 4.78
CA GLU A 283 -22.90 10.95 4.20
C GLU A 283 -21.57 10.58 3.56
N LYS A 284 -21.04 11.50 2.72
CA LYS A 284 -19.72 11.36 2.09
C LYS A 284 -18.79 12.45 2.63
N ALA A 285 -17.70 12.05 3.28
CA ALA A 285 -16.70 12.98 3.81
C ALA A 285 -16.23 14.00 2.76
N GLY A 286 -16.00 13.56 1.51
CA GLY A 286 -15.60 14.46 0.42
C GLY A 286 -16.62 15.55 0.12
N ARG A 287 -17.93 15.24 0.18
CA ARG A 287 -19.01 16.20 0.00
C ARG A 287 -19.05 17.23 1.14
N LEU A 288 -18.93 16.77 2.39
CA LEU A 288 -18.92 17.66 3.56
C LEU A 288 -17.75 18.64 3.51
N ILE A 289 -16.54 18.18 3.16
CA ILE A 289 -15.33 19.01 3.03
C ILE A 289 -15.47 20.02 1.87
N GLU A 290 -16.06 19.60 0.76
CA GLU A 290 -16.32 20.47 -0.40
C GLU A 290 -17.36 21.54 -0.07
N SER A 291 -18.49 21.17 0.58
CA SER A 291 -19.53 22.10 1.03
C SER A 291 -19.02 23.07 2.10
N ALA A 292 -18.00 22.66 2.88
CA ALA A 292 -17.30 23.52 3.82
C ALA A 292 -16.38 24.55 3.14
N GLY A 293 -16.20 24.50 1.81
CA GLY A 293 -15.38 25.42 1.03
C GLY A 293 -13.87 25.14 1.12
N LEU A 294 -13.45 23.92 1.49
CA LEU A 294 -12.07 23.62 1.80
C LEU A 294 -11.25 23.08 0.63
N LYS A 295 -11.81 22.88 -0.58
CA LYS A 295 -11.03 22.52 -1.75
C LYS A 295 -9.91 23.53 -2.02
N GLY A 296 -8.70 23.05 -2.21
CA GLY A 296 -7.52 23.88 -2.46
C GLY A 296 -6.92 24.55 -1.23
N PHE A 297 -7.57 24.47 -0.06
CA PHE A 297 -7.02 25.01 1.19
C PHE A 297 -5.67 24.37 1.51
N ARG A 298 -4.71 25.18 1.97
CA ARG A 298 -3.31 24.78 2.10
C ARG A 298 -2.73 25.15 3.48
N ILE A 299 -1.92 24.24 4.02
CA ILE A 299 -1.04 24.50 5.17
C ILE A 299 0.36 23.99 4.77
N GLY A 300 1.34 24.89 4.73
CA GLY A 300 2.69 24.56 4.28
C GLY A 300 2.69 23.91 2.89
N GLY A 301 3.30 22.75 2.76
CA GLY A 301 3.32 21.95 1.52
C GLY A 301 2.09 21.07 1.28
N ALA A 302 1.20 20.89 2.29
CA ALA A 302 0.01 20.08 2.20
C ALA A 302 -1.21 20.87 1.71
N SER A 303 -2.03 20.28 0.83
CA SER A 303 -3.25 20.94 0.30
C SER A 303 -4.40 19.96 0.16
N VAL A 304 -5.62 20.40 0.46
CA VAL A 304 -6.85 19.70 0.07
C VAL A 304 -6.92 19.67 -1.45
N SER A 305 -7.11 18.48 -2.02
CA SER A 305 -7.17 18.33 -3.48
C SER A 305 -8.38 19.05 -4.06
N ILE A 306 -8.17 19.81 -5.14
CA ILE A 306 -9.26 20.43 -5.92
C ILE A 306 -10.10 19.39 -6.65
N LYS A 307 -9.51 18.21 -6.96
CA LYS A 307 -10.18 17.13 -7.68
C LYS A 307 -11.09 16.28 -6.78
N HIS A 308 -10.65 16.01 -5.55
CA HIS A 308 -11.41 15.22 -4.56
C HIS A 308 -11.15 15.74 -3.16
N ALA A 309 -12.14 16.34 -2.53
CA ALA A 309 -11.95 17.07 -1.26
C ALA A 309 -11.52 16.17 -0.08
N ASN A 310 -11.81 14.86 -0.09
CA ASN A 310 -11.34 13.92 0.94
C ASN A 310 -9.88 13.44 0.71
N PHE A 311 -9.13 14.10 -0.17
CA PHE A 311 -7.71 13.81 -0.42
C PHE A 311 -6.86 15.01 -0.04
N ILE A 312 -5.81 14.77 0.73
CA ILE A 312 -4.72 15.72 0.93
C ILE A 312 -3.57 15.32 0.02
N VAL A 313 -3.04 16.29 -0.73
CA VAL A 313 -1.92 16.10 -1.65
C VAL A 313 -0.70 16.85 -1.17
N ASN A 314 0.48 16.26 -1.33
CA ASN A 314 1.75 16.92 -1.13
C ASN A 314 2.11 17.71 -2.41
N LYS A 315 2.06 19.02 -2.32
CA LYS A 315 2.41 19.97 -3.41
C LYS A 315 3.92 20.17 -3.59
N GLY A 316 4.72 19.51 -2.77
CA GLY A 316 6.16 19.64 -2.66
C GLY A 316 6.56 20.20 -1.29
N GLY A 317 7.51 19.50 -0.63
CA GLY A 317 8.06 19.93 0.66
C GLY A 317 7.08 19.91 1.86
N ALA A 318 5.95 19.18 1.77
CA ALA A 318 5.03 19.04 2.89
C ALA A 318 5.68 18.23 4.03
N SER A 319 5.54 18.70 5.26
CA SER A 319 5.87 17.97 6.47
C SER A 319 4.67 17.14 6.95
N ALA A 320 4.91 16.15 7.82
CA ALA A 320 3.82 15.43 8.47
C ALA A 320 2.98 16.36 9.37
N GLU A 321 3.62 17.35 9.98
CA GLU A 321 2.94 18.35 10.79
C GLU A 321 1.98 19.22 9.95
N ASP A 322 2.36 19.61 8.72
CA ASP A 322 1.45 20.33 7.81
C ASP A 322 0.18 19.53 7.54
N VAL A 323 0.32 18.22 7.26
CA VAL A 323 -0.81 17.34 7.01
C VAL A 323 -1.68 17.17 8.25
N ILE A 324 -1.08 16.99 9.43
CA ILE A 324 -1.80 16.84 10.71
C ILE A 324 -2.59 18.10 11.04
N ARG A 325 -1.97 19.26 10.87
CA ARG A 325 -2.66 20.55 11.09
C ARG A 325 -3.80 20.74 10.10
N LEU A 326 -3.61 20.34 8.83
CA LEU A 326 -4.65 20.41 7.81
C LEU A 326 -5.81 19.45 8.14
N ILE A 327 -5.54 18.24 8.59
CA ILE A 327 -6.56 17.28 9.07
C ILE A 327 -7.39 17.88 10.20
N LYS A 328 -6.74 18.45 11.23
CA LYS A 328 -7.43 19.08 12.36
C LYS A 328 -8.29 20.25 11.90
N HIS A 329 -7.76 21.11 11.03
CA HIS A 329 -8.50 22.24 10.48
C HIS A 329 -9.75 21.78 9.72
N ILE A 330 -9.64 20.75 8.86
CA ILE A 330 -10.79 20.18 8.16
C ILE A 330 -11.85 19.66 9.16
N GLN A 331 -11.42 18.92 10.19
CA GLN A 331 -12.33 18.39 11.21
C GLN A 331 -13.11 19.51 11.90
N THR A 332 -12.42 20.55 12.36
CA THR A 332 -13.03 21.70 13.04
C THR A 332 -14.06 22.39 12.13
N VAL A 333 -13.67 22.78 10.91
CA VAL A 333 -14.56 23.55 10.01
C VAL A 333 -15.77 22.73 9.55
N VAL A 334 -15.58 21.42 9.29
CA VAL A 334 -16.70 20.54 8.92
C VAL A 334 -17.66 20.35 10.10
N GLU A 335 -17.14 20.11 11.31
CA GLU A 335 -17.97 19.97 12.52
C GLU A 335 -18.76 21.25 12.82
N GLU A 336 -18.14 22.43 12.72
CA GLU A 336 -18.82 23.73 12.89
C GLU A 336 -19.95 23.99 11.87
N LYS A 337 -19.74 23.56 10.60
CA LYS A 337 -20.71 23.83 9.53
C LYS A 337 -21.81 22.77 9.40
N SER A 338 -21.53 21.52 9.77
CA SER A 338 -22.46 20.39 9.53
C SER A 338 -22.88 19.65 10.80
N GLY A 339 -22.25 19.91 11.94
CA GLY A 339 -22.44 19.14 13.17
C GLY A 339 -21.84 17.73 13.12
N ILE A 340 -21.15 17.36 12.02
CA ILE A 340 -20.64 16.01 11.80
C ILE A 340 -19.13 15.97 12.08
N LYS A 341 -18.72 15.12 13.02
CA LYS A 341 -17.31 14.88 13.33
C LYS A 341 -16.72 13.84 12.39
N LEU A 342 -15.72 14.24 11.58
CA LEU A 342 -15.03 13.34 10.67
C LEU A 342 -14.02 12.43 11.40
N GLU A 343 -14.12 11.11 11.18
CA GLU A 343 -13.17 10.13 11.69
C GLU A 343 -12.04 9.90 10.66
N GLN A 344 -10.80 9.87 11.11
CA GLN A 344 -9.65 9.61 10.24
C GLN A 344 -9.65 8.17 9.72
N GLU A 345 -9.37 7.98 8.42
CA GLU A 345 -9.07 6.69 7.79
C GLU A 345 -7.56 6.47 7.69
N ILE A 346 -6.79 7.53 7.46
CA ILE A 346 -5.33 7.47 7.38
C ILE A 346 -4.73 7.09 8.75
N VAL A 347 -3.73 6.20 8.72
CA VAL A 347 -2.97 5.80 9.91
C VAL A 347 -1.80 6.75 10.10
N ILE A 348 -1.68 7.38 11.29
CA ILE A 348 -0.57 8.30 11.65
C ILE A 348 0.32 7.61 12.68
N ILE A 349 1.61 7.49 12.39
CA ILE A 349 2.62 6.91 13.28
C ILE A 349 3.85 7.79 13.44
#